data_1997bb757c8a9bdfe5c63b725126f0d0
#
_entry.id   1997bb757c8a9bdfe5c63b725126f0d0
#
_cell.length_a   1.000
_cell.length_b   1.000
_cell.length_c   1.000
_cell.angle_alpha   90.00
_cell.angle_beta   90.00
_cell.angle_gamma   90.00
#
_symmetry.space_group_name_H-M   'P 1'
#
loop_
_entity.id
_entity.type
_entity.pdbx_description
1 polymer ?
#
loop_
_entity_poly.entity_id
_entity_poly.type
_entity_poly.pdbx_seq_one_letter_code
_entity_poly.pdbx_strand_id
1 'polypeptide(L)'
;MSDFRVQVDITGGVGQLRWEEQVVDAATLERAFSLAADDAILAHDLRRLQCDIPATDHAAMVALHRCGFRREGRLRSALLTPSGHLVDVLIYARLAVDPVYGPHGFSGVMNSVLPTKRVIAHVVFRDETGRVLLTETTYKDDWELPGGVVDPDESPRTGGRRELLEEIGLDIDPGEPAITDWMPSHLGWGDAIEFIYDGGILPGAIARCLAPRDRELRAIHWVPREELPDRVSELSARRINLLLDGYRGATENGMRIP
;
A
#
# COMPACT_ATOMS: atom_id res chain seq x y z
N MET A 1 -7.80 3.16 -45.28
CA MET A 1 -7.84 3.34 -43.82
C MET A 1 -8.72 2.21 -43.29
N SER A 2 -8.14 1.20 -42.63
CA SER A 2 -8.93 0.16 -41.98
C SER A 2 -9.71 0.81 -40.84
N ASP A 3 -11.02 0.63 -40.87
CA ASP A 3 -11.90 1.10 -39.79
C ASP A 3 -11.54 0.32 -38.51
N PHE A 4 -10.87 0.99 -37.55
CA PHE A 4 -10.62 0.43 -36.24
C PHE A 4 -11.97 0.24 -35.52
N ARG A 5 -12.31 -1.00 -35.19
CA ARG A 5 -13.60 -1.34 -34.58
C ARG A 5 -13.43 -1.77 -33.14
N VAL A 6 -14.25 -1.17 -32.30
CA VAL A 6 -14.45 -1.55 -30.90
C VAL A 6 -15.83 -2.19 -30.78
N GLN A 7 -15.90 -3.30 -30.06
CA GLN A 7 -17.12 -4.04 -29.79
C GLN A 7 -17.39 -4.09 -28.30
N VAL A 8 -18.68 -4.14 -27.93
CA VAL A 8 -19.10 -4.32 -26.54
C VAL A 8 -20.01 -5.53 -26.47
N ASP A 9 -19.55 -6.59 -25.83
CA ASP A 9 -20.36 -7.78 -25.55
C ASP A 9 -21.11 -7.55 -24.24
N ILE A 10 -22.44 -7.61 -24.29
CA ILE A 10 -23.31 -7.26 -23.15
C ILE A 10 -23.89 -8.54 -22.51
N THR A 11 -23.71 -8.66 -21.19
CA THR A 11 -24.32 -9.74 -20.40
C THR A 11 -24.72 -9.22 -19.00
N GLY A 12 -26.00 -9.30 -18.66
CA GLY A 12 -26.49 -8.97 -17.30
C GLY A 12 -26.21 -7.56 -16.84
N GLY A 13 -26.25 -6.54 -17.73
CA GLY A 13 -25.97 -5.14 -17.41
C GLY A 13 -24.48 -4.82 -17.26
N VAL A 14 -23.59 -5.72 -17.70
CA VAL A 14 -22.16 -5.53 -17.78
C VAL A 14 -21.72 -5.68 -19.24
N GLY A 15 -20.92 -4.73 -19.73
CA GLY A 15 -20.29 -4.76 -21.04
C GLY A 15 -18.83 -5.18 -20.94
N GLN A 16 -18.39 -6.03 -21.87
CA GLN A 16 -16.99 -6.37 -22.09
C GLN A 16 -16.51 -5.65 -23.35
N LEU A 17 -15.64 -4.68 -23.21
CA LEU A 17 -15.01 -3.94 -24.31
C LEU A 17 -13.96 -4.81 -24.96
N ARG A 18 -14.02 -4.95 -26.29
CA ARG A 18 -13.06 -5.73 -27.09
C ARG A 18 -12.71 -4.95 -28.36
N TRP A 19 -11.52 -5.20 -28.86
CA TRP A 19 -11.04 -4.69 -30.16
C TRP A 19 -10.04 -5.66 -30.77
N GLU A 20 -9.86 -5.55 -32.07
CA GLU A 20 -8.81 -6.30 -32.76
C GLU A 20 -7.44 -5.63 -32.56
N GLU A 21 -6.41 -6.44 -32.35
CA GLU A 21 -5.04 -5.95 -32.28
C GLU A 21 -4.66 -5.29 -33.62
N GLN A 22 -4.62 -3.97 -33.60
CA GLN A 22 -4.11 -3.15 -34.71
C GLN A 22 -3.16 -2.12 -34.15
N VAL A 23 -2.11 -1.81 -34.90
CA VAL A 23 -1.20 -0.71 -34.55
C VAL A 23 -1.92 0.60 -34.84
N VAL A 24 -2.55 1.16 -33.84
CA VAL A 24 -3.21 2.47 -33.86
C VAL A 24 -2.61 3.38 -32.82
N ASP A 25 -2.64 4.68 -33.08
CA ASP A 25 -2.17 5.67 -32.13
C ASP A 25 -3.13 5.82 -30.94
N ALA A 26 -2.60 6.32 -29.80
CA ALA A 26 -3.38 6.46 -28.58
C ALA A 26 -4.61 7.39 -28.72
N ALA A 27 -4.58 8.38 -29.60
CA ALA A 27 -5.69 9.31 -29.83
C ALA A 27 -6.85 8.62 -30.56
N THR A 28 -6.53 7.72 -31.50
CA THR A 28 -7.55 6.87 -32.16
C THR A 28 -8.19 5.90 -31.19
N LEU A 29 -7.40 5.25 -30.33
CA LEU A 29 -7.92 4.38 -29.25
C LEU A 29 -8.81 5.17 -28.28
N GLU A 30 -8.35 6.33 -27.80
CA GLU A 30 -9.10 7.19 -26.89
C GLU A 30 -10.48 7.56 -27.47
N ARG A 31 -10.53 7.98 -28.72
CA ARG A 31 -11.78 8.33 -29.38
C ARG A 31 -12.73 7.13 -29.49
N ALA A 32 -12.21 5.98 -29.89
CA ALA A 32 -13.01 4.76 -30.06
C ALA A 32 -13.53 4.23 -28.71
N PHE A 33 -12.69 4.25 -27.67
CA PHE A 33 -13.09 3.80 -26.32
C PHE A 33 -14.08 4.77 -25.68
N SER A 34 -13.90 6.08 -25.85
CA SER A 34 -14.85 7.08 -25.35
C SER A 34 -16.23 6.89 -25.97
N LEU A 35 -16.31 6.78 -27.30
CA LEU A 35 -17.58 6.56 -28.00
C LEU A 35 -18.25 5.26 -27.56
N ALA A 36 -17.51 4.16 -27.51
CA ALA A 36 -18.05 2.86 -27.10
C ALA A 36 -18.50 2.87 -25.62
N ALA A 37 -17.77 3.55 -24.75
CA ALA A 37 -18.11 3.64 -23.33
C ALA A 37 -19.35 4.52 -23.09
N ASP A 38 -19.45 5.65 -23.78
CA ASP A 38 -20.61 6.54 -23.66
C ASP A 38 -21.86 5.88 -24.25
N ASP A 39 -21.75 5.20 -25.39
CA ASP A 39 -22.86 4.43 -25.99
C ASP A 39 -23.31 3.30 -25.04
N ALA A 40 -22.38 2.50 -24.54
CA ALA A 40 -22.67 1.40 -23.65
C ALA A 40 -23.37 1.84 -22.35
N ILE A 41 -22.86 2.89 -21.72
CA ILE A 41 -23.39 3.37 -20.43
C ILE A 41 -24.64 4.19 -20.59
N LEU A 42 -24.69 5.12 -21.56
CA LEU A 42 -25.80 6.07 -21.70
C LEU A 42 -26.94 5.53 -22.57
N ALA A 43 -26.64 4.82 -23.67
CA ALA A 43 -27.65 4.31 -24.58
C ALA A 43 -28.16 2.92 -24.22
N HIS A 44 -27.30 2.07 -23.65
CA HIS A 44 -27.63 0.70 -23.25
C HIS A 44 -27.83 0.50 -21.75
N ASP A 45 -27.80 1.58 -20.95
CA ASP A 45 -28.02 1.58 -19.50
C ASP A 45 -27.15 0.55 -18.74
N LEU A 46 -25.90 0.37 -19.19
CA LEU A 46 -25.00 -0.53 -18.52
C LEU A 46 -24.47 0.10 -17.22
N ARG A 47 -24.51 -0.66 -16.14
CA ARG A 47 -23.93 -0.25 -14.86
C ARG A 47 -22.40 -0.26 -14.87
N ARG A 48 -21.77 -1.06 -15.79
CA ARG A 48 -20.34 -1.32 -15.83
C ARG A 48 -19.89 -1.65 -17.24
N LEU A 49 -18.80 -1.07 -17.67
CA LEU A 49 -18.03 -1.47 -18.83
C LEU A 49 -16.62 -1.84 -18.40
N GLN A 50 -16.13 -3.00 -18.83
CA GLN A 50 -14.81 -3.50 -18.44
C GLN A 50 -14.03 -4.02 -19.63
N CYS A 51 -12.71 -4.12 -19.48
CA CYS A 51 -11.82 -4.78 -20.43
C CYS A 51 -10.58 -5.32 -19.74
N ASP A 52 -9.97 -6.30 -20.39
CA ASP A 52 -8.73 -6.91 -19.98
C ASP A 52 -7.68 -6.61 -21.06
N ILE A 53 -6.52 -6.11 -20.65
CA ILE A 53 -5.44 -5.76 -21.57
C ILE A 53 -4.10 -6.35 -21.11
N PRO A 54 -3.19 -6.70 -22.05
CA PRO A 54 -1.83 -7.05 -21.69
C PRO A 54 -1.14 -5.89 -20.94
N ALA A 55 -0.38 -6.18 -19.90
CA ALA A 55 0.36 -5.17 -19.14
C ALA A 55 1.46 -4.47 -19.99
N THR A 56 1.70 -4.97 -21.19
CA THR A 56 2.64 -4.39 -22.19
C THR A 56 1.96 -3.42 -23.15
N ASP A 57 0.63 -3.35 -23.18
CA ASP A 57 -0.11 -2.44 -24.07
C ASP A 57 -0.25 -1.05 -23.46
N HIS A 58 0.82 -0.27 -23.55
CA HIS A 58 0.86 1.10 -23.02
C HIS A 58 -0.09 2.07 -23.74
N ALA A 59 -0.38 1.84 -25.02
CA ALA A 59 -1.27 2.71 -25.80
C ALA A 59 -2.72 2.56 -25.30
N ALA A 60 -3.19 1.32 -25.12
CA ALA A 60 -4.50 1.05 -24.56
C ALA A 60 -4.60 1.56 -23.10
N MET A 61 -3.57 1.37 -22.26
CA MET A 61 -3.56 1.91 -20.90
C MET A 61 -3.81 3.43 -20.88
N VAL A 62 -3.06 4.19 -21.68
CA VAL A 62 -3.20 5.66 -21.76
C VAL A 62 -4.59 6.05 -22.24
N ALA A 63 -5.11 5.38 -23.27
CA ALA A 63 -6.44 5.65 -23.79
C ALA A 63 -7.55 5.35 -22.77
N LEU A 64 -7.47 4.21 -22.08
CA LEU A 64 -8.42 3.85 -21.02
C LEU A 64 -8.44 4.85 -19.86
N HIS A 65 -7.26 5.28 -19.40
CA HIS A 65 -7.16 6.30 -18.34
C HIS A 65 -7.86 7.61 -18.75
N ARG A 66 -7.66 8.06 -20.01
CA ARG A 66 -8.30 9.28 -20.52
C ARG A 66 -9.79 9.15 -20.70
N CYS A 67 -10.30 7.93 -20.91
CA CYS A 67 -11.73 7.61 -20.98
C CYS A 67 -12.37 7.33 -19.60
N GLY A 68 -11.65 7.54 -18.50
CA GLY A 68 -12.17 7.38 -17.14
C GLY A 68 -12.20 5.95 -16.62
N PHE A 69 -11.56 4.99 -17.31
CA PHE A 69 -11.44 3.64 -16.79
C PHE A 69 -10.44 3.59 -15.64
N ARG A 70 -10.78 2.86 -14.59
CA ARG A 70 -9.95 2.61 -13.42
C ARG A 70 -9.39 1.20 -13.47
N ARG A 71 -8.13 1.05 -13.09
CA ARG A 71 -7.53 -0.27 -12.94
C ARG A 71 -8.01 -0.93 -11.65
N GLU A 72 -8.61 -2.09 -11.75
CA GLU A 72 -9.14 -2.83 -10.61
C GLU A 72 -8.29 -4.03 -10.21
N GLY A 73 -7.43 -4.50 -11.11
CA GLY A 73 -6.62 -5.66 -10.81
C GLY A 73 -5.50 -5.97 -11.81
N ARG A 74 -4.73 -6.99 -11.44
CA ARG A 74 -3.65 -7.55 -12.25
C ARG A 74 -3.66 -9.07 -12.10
N LEU A 75 -3.83 -9.77 -13.18
CA LEU A 75 -3.67 -11.21 -13.27
C LEU A 75 -2.23 -11.52 -13.67
N ARG A 76 -1.49 -12.17 -12.80
CA ARG A 76 -0.08 -12.48 -13.05
C ARG A 76 0.05 -13.62 -14.06
N SER A 77 0.94 -13.45 -15.05
CA SER A 77 1.26 -14.49 -16.07
C SER A 77 0.03 -15.09 -16.74
N ALA A 78 -1.01 -14.28 -17.01
CA ALA A 78 -2.31 -14.77 -17.45
C ALA A 78 -2.44 -14.90 -18.98
N LEU A 79 -1.55 -14.29 -19.75
CA LEU A 79 -1.57 -14.32 -21.21
C LEU A 79 -0.27 -14.87 -21.76
N LEU A 80 -0.38 -15.90 -22.63
CA LEU A 80 0.75 -16.40 -23.42
C LEU A 80 0.82 -15.62 -24.72
N THR A 81 1.90 -14.89 -24.92
CA THR A 81 2.14 -14.14 -26.18
C THR A 81 2.49 -15.08 -27.32
N PRO A 82 2.32 -14.66 -28.59
CA PRO A 82 2.75 -15.45 -29.75
C PRO A 82 4.25 -15.79 -29.75
N SER A 83 5.08 -15.00 -29.05
CA SER A 83 6.50 -15.27 -28.87
C SER A 83 6.82 -16.26 -27.73
N GLY A 84 5.81 -16.84 -27.09
CA GLY A 84 5.96 -17.83 -26.02
C GLY A 84 6.26 -17.28 -24.62
N HIS A 85 6.13 -15.96 -24.40
CA HIS A 85 6.32 -15.33 -23.10
C HIS A 85 4.98 -15.18 -22.37
N LEU A 86 4.98 -15.46 -21.08
CA LEU A 86 3.87 -15.14 -20.21
C LEU A 86 3.91 -13.67 -19.79
N VAL A 87 2.81 -12.97 -19.99
CA VAL A 87 2.64 -11.57 -19.56
C VAL A 87 1.42 -11.43 -18.65
N ASP A 88 1.45 -10.42 -17.82
CA ASP A 88 0.33 -10.09 -16.95
C ASP A 88 -0.79 -9.43 -17.74
N VAL A 89 -2.01 -9.59 -17.24
CA VAL A 89 -3.21 -8.94 -17.76
C VAL A 89 -3.71 -7.95 -16.73
N LEU A 90 -4.00 -6.72 -17.15
CA LEU A 90 -4.59 -5.68 -16.35
C LEU A 90 -6.08 -5.62 -16.57
N ILE A 91 -6.85 -5.58 -15.49
CA ILE A 91 -8.31 -5.47 -15.51
C ILE A 91 -8.67 -4.00 -15.31
N TYR A 92 -9.44 -3.46 -16.24
CA TYR A 92 -9.96 -2.10 -16.21
C TYR A 92 -11.47 -2.08 -16.22
N ALA A 93 -12.07 -1.13 -15.52
CA ALA A 93 -13.51 -0.88 -15.59
C ALA A 93 -13.84 0.61 -15.46
N ARG A 94 -14.99 0.97 -16.04
CA ARG A 94 -15.68 2.23 -15.83
C ARG A 94 -17.12 1.92 -15.41
N LEU A 95 -17.55 2.48 -14.29
CA LEU A 95 -18.93 2.34 -13.81
C LEU A 95 -19.78 3.51 -14.30
N ALA A 96 -21.09 3.30 -14.41
CA ALA A 96 -22.03 4.37 -14.75
C ALA A 96 -22.00 5.54 -13.74
N VAL A 97 -21.67 5.26 -12.48
CA VAL A 97 -21.58 6.24 -11.40
C VAL A 97 -20.22 6.90 -11.29
N ASP A 98 -19.22 6.47 -12.06
CA ASP A 98 -17.89 7.05 -12.00
C ASP A 98 -17.87 8.43 -12.64
N PRO A 99 -17.39 9.47 -11.94
CA PRO A 99 -17.09 10.74 -12.58
C PRO A 99 -15.94 10.54 -13.58
N VAL A 100 -16.16 10.95 -14.83
CA VAL A 100 -15.16 10.83 -15.91
C VAL A 100 -14.37 12.11 -16.06
N TYR A 101 -15.03 13.24 -15.87
CA TYR A 101 -14.46 14.58 -16.10
C TYR A 101 -14.25 15.34 -14.79
N GLY A 102 -13.43 16.38 -14.88
CA GLY A 102 -13.13 17.24 -13.74
C GLY A 102 -12.20 16.58 -12.70
N PRO A 103 -11.99 17.25 -11.56
CA PRO A 103 -11.02 16.81 -10.54
C PRO A 103 -11.30 15.39 -10.00
N HIS A 104 -12.56 15.06 -9.77
CA HIS A 104 -12.95 13.75 -9.24
C HIS A 104 -12.76 12.61 -10.27
N GLY A 105 -12.98 12.88 -11.57
CA GLY A 105 -12.67 11.91 -12.62
C GLY A 105 -11.17 11.63 -12.69
N PHE A 106 -10.36 12.68 -12.70
CA PHE A 106 -8.91 12.55 -12.70
C PHE A 106 -8.38 11.80 -11.48
N SER A 107 -8.77 12.20 -10.26
CA SER A 107 -8.29 11.54 -9.04
C SER A 107 -8.75 10.09 -8.94
N GLY A 108 -9.96 9.75 -9.41
CA GLY A 108 -10.45 8.38 -9.44
C GLY A 108 -9.59 7.46 -10.30
N VAL A 109 -9.18 7.92 -11.49
CA VAL A 109 -8.25 7.18 -12.35
C VAL A 109 -6.86 7.10 -11.72
N MET A 110 -6.31 8.22 -11.27
CA MET A 110 -4.95 8.27 -10.70
C MET A 110 -4.81 7.37 -9.47
N ASN A 111 -5.76 7.40 -8.55
CA ASN A 111 -5.75 6.53 -7.36
C ASN A 111 -5.74 5.03 -7.72
N SER A 112 -6.27 4.65 -8.89
CA SER A 112 -6.27 3.25 -9.32
C SER A 112 -4.94 2.78 -9.93
N VAL A 113 -4.05 3.70 -10.33
CA VAL A 113 -2.82 3.38 -11.09
C VAL A 113 -1.54 3.84 -10.42
N LEU A 114 -1.60 4.85 -9.56
CA LEU A 114 -0.43 5.33 -8.84
C LEU A 114 0.08 4.24 -7.87
N PRO A 115 1.41 4.13 -7.67
CA PRO A 115 1.95 3.21 -6.70
C PRO A 115 1.53 3.62 -5.29
N THR A 116 1.10 2.64 -4.50
CA THR A 116 0.83 2.81 -3.07
C THR A 116 2.00 2.30 -2.25
N LYS A 117 2.22 2.87 -1.08
CA LYS A 117 3.22 2.45 -0.10
C LYS A 117 2.51 1.96 1.14
N ARG A 118 3.03 0.91 1.76
CA ARG A 118 2.61 0.59 3.13
C ARG A 118 3.10 1.70 4.04
N VAL A 119 2.26 2.09 4.96
CA VAL A 119 2.61 3.00 6.05
C VAL A 119 2.63 2.19 7.35
N ILE A 120 3.68 2.37 8.14
CA ILE A 120 3.90 1.63 9.38
C ILE A 120 4.13 2.66 10.50
N ALA A 121 3.63 2.38 11.68
CA ALA A 121 3.81 3.23 12.85
C ALA A 121 4.28 2.36 14.03
N HIS A 122 5.51 2.60 14.50
CA HIS A 122 6.07 1.93 15.67
C HIS A 122 6.46 2.93 16.76
N VAL A 123 6.42 2.47 18.00
CA VAL A 123 6.75 3.32 19.16
C VAL A 123 7.86 2.69 19.98
N VAL A 124 8.92 3.47 20.25
CA VAL A 124 10.03 3.07 21.09
C VAL A 124 9.75 3.52 22.52
N PHE A 125 9.48 2.60 23.41
CA PHE A 125 9.40 2.83 24.84
C PHE A 125 10.66 2.35 25.53
N ARG A 126 11.03 3.02 26.60
CA ARG A 126 12.10 2.61 27.51
C ARG A 126 11.54 2.40 28.92
N ASP A 127 12.12 1.51 29.67
CA ASP A 127 11.88 1.45 31.11
C ASP A 127 12.82 2.41 31.87
N GLU A 128 12.66 2.47 33.19
CA GLU A 128 13.48 3.33 34.07
C GLU A 128 14.99 2.98 34.06
N THR A 129 15.36 1.80 33.55
CA THR A 129 16.75 1.36 33.40
C THR A 129 17.29 1.56 31.98
N GLY A 130 16.47 2.08 31.04
CA GLY A 130 16.84 2.36 29.66
C GLY A 130 16.68 1.18 28.72
N ARG A 131 16.09 0.04 29.15
CA ARG A 131 15.79 -1.10 28.29
C ARG A 131 14.61 -0.76 27.37
N VAL A 132 14.65 -1.28 26.14
CA VAL A 132 13.65 -1.04 25.11
C VAL A 132 12.54 -2.10 25.20
N LEU A 133 11.30 -1.66 25.07
CA LEU A 133 10.13 -2.54 24.96
C LEU A 133 10.09 -3.17 23.57
N LEU A 134 10.09 -4.48 23.50
CA LEU A 134 9.88 -5.26 22.28
C LEU A 134 8.74 -6.25 22.46
N THR A 135 8.07 -6.57 21.36
CA THR A 135 7.02 -7.60 21.27
C THR A 135 7.55 -8.82 20.53
N GLU A 136 7.33 -10.01 21.08
CA GLU A 136 7.61 -11.29 20.42
C GLU A 136 6.35 -11.75 19.70
N THR A 137 6.43 -11.86 18.36
CA THR A 137 5.31 -12.29 17.54
C THR A 137 5.25 -13.82 17.40
N THR A 138 4.11 -14.36 16.95
CA THR A 138 3.92 -15.81 16.77
C THR A 138 4.37 -16.32 15.40
N TYR A 139 4.62 -15.42 14.43
CA TYR A 139 4.81 -15.75 13.01
C TYR A 139 6.21 -15.48 12.47
N LYS A 140 7.13 -14.94 13.29
CA LYS A 140 8.54 -14.73 12.93
C LYS A 140 9.45 -14.85 14.15
N ASP A 141 10.74 -15.01 13.92
CA ASP A 141 11.75 -15.18 14.96
C ASP A 141 12.23 -13.84 15.53
N ASP A 142 12.34 -12.81 14.69
CA ASP A 142 12.73 -11.46 15.11
C ASP A 142 11.61 -10.79 15.92
N TRP A 143 11.97 -10.14 17.02
CA TRP A 143 11.07 -9.30 17.81
C TRP A 143 10.88 -7.95 17.14
N GLU A 144 9.80 -7.25 17.48
CA GLU A 144 9.45 -5.94 16.93
C GLU A 144 9.22 -4.90 18.00
N LEU A 145 9.24 -3.63 17.58
CA LEU A 145 8.66 -2.55 18.36
C LEU A 145 7.14 -2.71 18.39
N PRO A 146 6.46 -2.32 19.47
CA PRO A 146 5.00 -2.27 19.47
C PRO A 146 4.51 -1.27 18.42
N GLY A 147 3.45 -1.65 17.69
CA GLY A 147 2.89 -0.92 16.55
C GLY A 147 2.68 -1.80 15.33
N GLY A 148 2.29 -1.22 14.21
CA GLY A 148 1.97 -2.00 13.02
C GLY A 148 1.61 -1.16 11.80
N VAL A 149 0.86 -1.79 10.89
CA VAL A 149 0.42 -1.15 9.64
C VAL A 149 -0.72 -0.18 9.92
N VAL A 150 -0.58 1.02 9.35
CA VAL A 150 -1.60 2.06 9.40
C VAL A 150 -2.73 1.73 8.42
N ASP A 151 -3.96 1.76 8.88
CA ASP A 151 -5.14 1.47 8.07
C ASP A 151 -5.44 2.59 7.05
N PRO A 152 -6.18 2.29 5.96
CA PRO A 152 -6.69 3.33 5.07
C PRO A 152 -7.48 4.39 5.83
N ASP A 153 -7.29 5.65 5.43
CA ASP A 153 -7.94 6.84 6.03
C ASP A 153 -7.55 7.13 7.50
N GLU A 154 -6.55 6.43 8.02
CA GLU A 154 -5.97 6.65 9.34
C GLU A 154 -4.64 7.42 9.24
N SER A 155 -4.38 8.31 10.21
CA SER A 155 -3.05 8.92 10.30
C SER A 155 -2.04 7.99 10.98
N PRO A 156 -0.73 8.07 10.66
CA PRO A 156 0.28 7.23 11.32
C PRO A 156 0.27 7.35 12.86
N ARG A 157 -0.03 8.54 13.39
CA ARG A 157 -0.17 8.78 14.82
C ARG A 157 -1.37 8.04 15.41
N THR A 158 -2.51 8.05 14.70
CA THR A 158 -3.72 7.34 15.13
C THR A 158 -3.51 5.84 15.05
N GLY A 159 -2.92 5.35 13.95
CA GLY A 159 -2.58 3.94 13.79
C GLY A 159 -1.65 3.44 14.89
N GLY A 160 -0.58 4.17 15.17
CA GLY A 160 0.33 3.82 16.27
C GLY A 160 -0.37 3.73 17.63
N ARG A 161 -1.29 4.68 17.95
CA ARG A 161 -2.08 4.62 19.19
C ARG A 161 -3.03 3.42 19.22
N ARG A 162 -3.71 3.11 18.09
CA ARG A 162 -4.60 1.96 17.97
C ARG A 162 -3.84 0.66 18.20
N GLU A 163 -2.72 0.46 17.52
CA GLU A 163 -1.87 -0.72 17.66
C GLU A 163 -1.37 -0.92 19.11
N LEU A 164 -0.91 0.14 19.76
CA LEU A 164 -0.49 0.07 21.16
C LEU A 164 -1.62 -0.41 22.09
N LEU A 165 -2.86 0.05 21.84
CA LEU A 165 -4.02 -0.36 22.62
C LEU A 165 -4.38 -1.82 22.34
N GLU A 166 -4.37 -2.25 21.09
CA GLU A 166 -4.71 -3.60 20.65
C GLU A 166 -3.66 -4.61 21.08
N GLU A 167 -2.39 -4.33 20.85
CA GLU A 167 -1.29 -5.25 21.13
C GLU A 167 -0.97 -5.40 22.62
N ILE A 168 -0.84 -4.28 23.33
CA ILE A 168 -0.30 -4.26 24.70
C ILE A 168 -1.19 -3.57 25.72
N GLY A 169 -2.34 -3.06 25.29
CA GLY A 169 -3.32 -2.39 26.13
C GLY A 169 -2.92 -1.02 26.63
N LEU A 170 -2.04 -0.35 25.89
CA LEU A 170 -1.52 0.96 26.26
C LEU A 170 -2.19 2.05 25.41
N ASP A 171 -3.08 2.82 26.02
CA ASP A 171 -3.74 3.96 25.35
C ASP A 171 -2.93 5.23 25.58
N ILE A 172 -1.91 5.45 24.78
CA ILE A 172 -1.05 6.63 24.81
C ILE A 172 -0.98 7.25 23.42
N ASP A 173 -1.10 8.56 23.36
CA ASP A 173 -0.82 9.33 22.15
C ASP A 173 0.70 9.39 21.90
N PRO A 174 1.22 8.83 20.79
CA PRO A 174 2.65 8.79 20.54
C PRO A 174 3.28 10.16 20.17
N GLY A 175 2.45 11.19 19.93
CA GLY A 175 2.93 12.54 19.66
C GLY A 175 3.38 12.75 18.21
N GLU A 176 4.56 13.38 18.05
CA GLU A 176 5.20 13.60 16.76
C GLU A 176 6.19 12.48 16.43
N PRO A 177 6.32 12.07 15.16
CA PRO A 177 7.31 11.06 14.79
C PRO A 177 8.73 11.59 15.01
N ALA A 178 9.55 10.79 15.66
CA ALA A 178 10.95 11.09 15.86
C ALA A 178 11.78 10.80 14.61
N ILE A 179 11.49 9.69 13.95
CA ILE A 179 12.14 9.26 12.70
C ILE A 179 11.07 8.92 11.68
N THR A 180 11.28 9.36 10.43
CA THR A 180 10.53 8.90 9.26
C THR A 180 11.51 8.18 8.35
N ASP A 181 11.35 6.88 8.18
CA ASP A 181 12.26 6.03 7.42
C ASP A 181 11.61 5.49 6.14
N TRP A 182 12.28 5.66 5.00
CA TRP A 182 11.94 4.90 3.82
C TRP A 182 12.58 3.51 3.89
N MET A 183 11.75 2.47 3.86
CA MET A 183 12.17 1.08 3.89
C MET A 183 12.12 0.47 2.49
N PRO A 184 13.24 -0.03 1.95
CA PRO A 184 13.24 -0.73 0.66
C PRO A 184 12.46 -2.04 0.71
N SER A 185 12.11 -2.55 -0.48
CA SER A 185 11.49 -3.87 -0.59
C SER A 185 12.40 -4.96 0.01
N HIS A 186 11.83 -5.83 0.85
CA HIS A 186 12.56 -6.88 1.55
C HIS A 186 11.69 -8.11 1.80
N LEU A 187 12.24 -9.31 1.66
CA LEU A 187 11.57 -10.61 1.92
C LEU A 187 10.18 -10.76 1.26
N GLY A 188 10.03 -10.24 0.03
CA GLY A 188 8.75 -10.30 -0.70
C GLY A 188 7.76 -9.19 -0.36
N TRP A 189 8.03 -8.38 0.64
CA TRP A 189 7.28 -7.17 0.94
C TRP A 189 7.70 -6.02 0.02
N GLY A 190 6.72 -5.25 -0.49
CA GLY A 190 7.00 -3.98 -1.16
C GLY A 190 7.60 -2.95 -0.19
N ASP A 191 8.16 -1.88 -0.75
CA ASP A 191 8.70 -0.77 0.03
C ASP A 191 7.64 -0.07 0.90
N ALA A 192 8.08 0.59 1.98
CA ALA A 192 7.21 1.21 2.96
C ALA A 192 7.77 2.54 3.47
N ILE A 193 6.91 3.31 4.10
CA ILE A 193 7.30 4.45 4.95
C ILE A 193 6.97 4.06 6.39
N GLU A 194 7.97 4.16 7.25
CA GLU A 194 7.79 3.87 8.67
C GLU A 194 7.96 5.14 9.50
N PHE A 195 6.99 5.40 10.35
CA PHE A 195 6.99 6.46 11.34
C PHE A 195 7.36 5.86 12.70
N ILE A 196 8.49 6.28 13.26
CA ILE A 196 8.98 5.80 14.55
C ILE A 196 8.80 6.93 15.56
N TYR A 197 8.06 6.64 16.60
CA TYR A 197 7.74 7.58 17.66
C TYR A 197 8.61 7.32 18.89
N ASP A 198 8.95 8.37 19.62
CA ASP A 198 9.60 8.27 20.93
C ASP A 198 8.54 8.28 22.04
N GLY A 199 8.13 7.11 22.47
CA GLY A 199 7.17 6.94 23.57
C GLY A 199 7.72 7.27 24.95
N GLY A 200 9.02 7.62 25.05
CA GLY A 200 9.67 8.02 26.28
C GLY A 200 9.93 6.87 27.26
N ILE A 201 9.98 7.22 28.53
CA ILE A 201 10.18 6.26 29.62
C ILE A 201 8.84 5.93 30.24
N LEU A 202 8.47 4.65 30.25
CA LEU A 202 7.27 4.17 30.93
C LEU A 202 7.54 4.03 32.43
N PRO A 203 6.68 4.62 33.29
CA PRO A 203 6.75 4.40 34.72
C PRO A 203 6.66 2.91 35.07
N GLY A 204 7.47 2.44 36.02
CA GLY A 204 7.52 1.04 36.40
C GLY A 204 6.15 0.43 36.79
N ALA A 205 5.22 1.24 37.30
CA ALA A 205 3.85 0.80 37.57
C ALA A 205 3.10 0.41 36.28
N ILE A 206 3.27 1.19 35.20
CA ILE A 206 2.65 0.90 33.88
C ILE A 206 3.38 -0.27 33.23
N ALA A 207 4.73 -0.22 33.21
CA ALA A 207 5.57 -1.24 32.58
C ALA A 207 5.27 -2.68 33.07
N ARG A 208 4.92 -2.82 34.37
CA ARG A 208 4.55 -4.12 34.96
C ARG A 208 3.12 -4.60 34.64
N CYS A 209 2.27 -3.70 34.16
CA CYS A 209 0.89 -4.03 33.80
C CYS A 209 0.73 -4.39 32.31
N LEU A 210 1.78 -4.18 31.51
CA LEU A 210 1.76 -4.53 30.09
C LEU A 210 1.71 -6.05 29.92
N ALA A 211 0.85 -6.50 29.02
CA ALA A 211 0.73 -7.92 28.67
C ALA A 211 0.27 -8.02 27.21
N PRO A 212 0.65 -9.08 26.48
CA PRO A 212 0.11 -9.33 25.15
C PRO A 212 -1.42 -9.41 25.22
N ARG A 213 -2.10 -8.68 24.36
CA ARG A 213 -3.56 -8.70 24.21
C ARG A 213 -3.99 -9.25 22.86
N ASP A 214 -3.15 -9.11 21.86
CA ASP A 214 -3.38 -9.69 20.56
C ASP A 214 -2.87 -11.13 20.49
N ARG A 215 -3.56 -11.98 19.67
CA ARG A 215 -3.17 -13.38 19.44
C ARG A 215 -1.89 -13.53 18.63
N GLU A 216 -1.50 -12.49 17.94
CA GLU A 216 -0.25 -12.43 17.17
C GLU A 216 0.97 -12.27 18.06
N LEU A 217 0.79 -11.84 19.31
CA LEU A 217 1.86 -11.66 20.27
C LEU A 217 1.98 -12.85 21.22
N ARG A 218 3.21 -13.34 21.38
CA ARG A 218 3.58 -14.40 22.32
C ARG A 218 3.99 -13.81 23.68
N ALA A 219 4.79 -12.75 23.66
CA ALA A 219 5.35 -12.14 24.86
C ALA A 219 5.74 -10.67 24.65
N ILE A 220 6.01 -9.99 25.75
CA ILE A 220 6.58 -8.64 25.81
C ILE A 220 7.91 -8.71 26.56
N HIS A 221 8.91 -8.03 26.07
CA HIS A 221 10.26 -8.06 26.62
C HIS A 221 10.81 -6.66 26.82
N TRP A 222 11.58 -6.49 27.90
CA TRP A 222 12.41 -5.31 28.15
C TRP A 222 13.87 -5.68 27.85
N VAL A 223 14.41 -5.15 26.75
CA VAL A 223 15.68 -5.58 26.15
C VAL A 223 16.74 -4.50 26.32
N PRO A 224 17.91 -4.82 26.94
CA PRO A 224 19.04 -3.92 26.97
C PRO A 224 19.51 -3.55 25.56
N ARG A 225 20.03 -2.32 25.40
CA ARG A 225 20.46 -1.82 24.08
C ARG A 225 21.48 -2.74 23.40
N GLU A 226 22.40 -3.30 24.17
CA GLU A 226 23.46 -4.21 23.70
C GLU A 226 22.94 -5.52 23.15
N GLU A 227 21.75 -5.96 23.57
CA GLU A 227 21.11 -7.20 23.11
C GLU A 227 20.19 -7.00 21.90
N LEU A 228 19.92 -5.74 21.50
CA LEU A 228 19.02 -5.47 20.37
C LEU A 228 19.43 -6.19 19.07
N PRO A 229 20.74 -6.26 18.69
CA PRO A 229 21.13 -6.92 17.45
C PRO A 229 20.80 -8.43 17.41
N ASP A 230 20.66 -9.07 18.57
CA ASP A 230 20.33 -10.50 18.68
C ASP A 230 18.82 -10.76 18.72
N ARG A 231 18.01 -9.71 18.82
CA ARG A 231 16.55 -9.81 19.02
C ARG A 231 15.71 -9.26 17.87
N VAL A 232 16.18 -8.22 17.21
CA VAL A 232 15.47 -7.57 16.13
C VAL A 232 16.24 -7.61 14.83
N SER A 233 15.60 -7.33 13.71
CA SER A 233 16.28 -7.21 12.42
C SER A 233 17.38 -6.13 12.48
N GLU A 234 18.41 -6.28 11.66
CA GLU A 234 19.49 -5.28 11.53
C GLU A 234 18.94 -3.86 11.25
N LEU A 235 17.88 -3.78 10.43
CA LEU A 235 17.22 -2.53 10.11
C LEU A 235 16.54 -1.92 11.34
N SER A 236 15.80 -2.72 12.11
CA SER A 236 15.16 -2.26 13.34
C SER A 236 16.20 -1.83 14.38
N ALA A 237 17.28 -2.60 14.52
CA ALA A 237 18.37 -2.24 15.43
C ALA A 237 19.00 -0.87 15.08
N ARG A 238 19.24 -0.59 13.79
CA ARG A 238 19.76 0.72 13.35
C ARG A 238 18.82 1.86 13.74
N ARG A 239 17.52 1.73 13.46
CA ARG A 239 16.50 2.74 13.75
C ARG A 239 16.37 3.02 15.24
N ILE A 240 16.26 1.96 16.04
CA ILE A 240 16.19 2.06 17.50
C ILE A 240 17.44 2.78 18.02
N ASN A 241 18.63 2.38 17.59
CA ASN A 241 19.87 3.00 18.03
C ASN A 241 19.97 4.48 17.64
N LEU A 242 19.56 4.86 16.42
CA LEU A 242 19.50 6.27 16.01
C LEU A 242 18.61 7.10 16.94
N LEU A 243 17.43 6.58 17.29
CA LEU A 243 16.51 7.24 18.20
C LEU A 243 17.10 7.37 19.60
N LEU A 244 17.71 6.30 20.13
CA LEU A 244 18.36 6.29 21.44
C LEU A 244 19.55 7.26 21.50
N ASP A 245 20.26 7.47 20.38
CA ASP A 245 21.32 8.47 20.24
C ASP A 245 20.78 9.92 20.08
N GLY A 246 19.47 10.11 20.19
CA GLY A 246 18.83 11.41 20.11
C GLY A 246 18.59 11.91 18.68
N TYR A 247 18.80 11.09 17.65
CA TYR A 247 18.52 11.50 16.28
C TYR A 247 17.02 11.71 16.08
N ARG A 248 16.70 12.77 15.33
CA ARG A 248 15.35 13.11 14.89
C ARG A 248 15.42 13.55 13.43
N GLY A 249 14.57 12.99 12.57
CA GLY A 249 14.53 13.36 11.16
C GLY A 249 14.30 12.20 10.21
N ALA A 250 14.56 12.44 8.92
CA ALA A 250 14.37 11.45 7.87
C ALA A 250 15.58 10.50 7.74
N THR A 251 15.27 9.25 7.43
CA THR A 251 16.27 8.20 7.15
C THR A 251 15.88 7.40 5.91
N GLU A 252 16.83 6.73 5.31
CA GLU A 252 16.63 5.72 4.28
C GLU A 252 17.28 4.42 4.73
N ASN A 253 16.48 3.35 4.81
CA ASN A 253 16.95 2.03 5.26
C ASN A 253 17.66 2.08 6.63
N GLY A 254 17.13 2.88 7.54
CA GLY A 254 17.69 3.09 8.87
C GLY A 254 19.02 3.84 8.90
N MET A 255 19.38 4.56 7.83
CA MET A 255 20.58 5.38 7.77
C MET A 255 20.23 6.85 7.58
N ARG A 256 21.01 7.74 8.22
CA ARG A 256 20.83 9.19 8.05
C ARG A 256 21.02 9.57 6.58
N ILE A 257 20.15 10.43 6.11
CA ILE A 257 20.30 11.06 4.80
C ILE A 257 21.43 12.09 4.89
N PRO A 258 22.40 12.10 3.96
CA PRO A 258 23.54 13.03 3.96
C PRO A 258 23.14 14.49 3.95
#